data_48c9d60de091fa1caa347c4cd51bf7b3
#
_entry.id   48c9d60de091fa1caa347c4cd51bf7b3
#
_cell.length_a   1.000
_cell.length_b   1.000
_cell.length_c   1.000
_cell.angle_alpha   90.00
_cell.angle_beta   90.00
_cell.angle_gamma   90.00
#
_symmetry.space_group_name_H-M   'P 1'
#
loop_
_entity.id
_entity.type
_entity.pdbx_description
1 polymer ?
#
loop_
_entity_poly.entity_id
_entity_poly.type
_entity_poly.pdbx_seq_one_letter_code
_entity_poly.pdbx_strand_id
1 'polypeptide(L)'
;KDYLGICLFAQGGVAIGLSILASHRFTPEISSVVILVVATTTFIVQLIGPLFVKLGVRQAGEIGLNVREEDLILSYHVTDVMDKTVPIIHAGTPLKEVIRTVSGTESSYYPVVDSKSRLAGAITLHGIRNTFATQELNDWLVALDIMEPVVARVTPEMPLSEAFTRAKRYNLDCLPVVHAEGQDALVGVLPAGFGVERGLV
;
A
#
# COMPACT_ATOMS: atom_id res chain seq x y z
N LYS A 1 -27.37 6.27 8.17
CA LYS A 1 -28.32 5.38 8.90
C LYS A 1 -29.59 5.12 8.07
N ASP A 2 -30.00 6.04 7.20
CA ASP A 2 -31.29 6.01 6.51
C ASP A 2 -31.40 4.98 5.37
N TYR A 3 -30.25 4.51 4.84
CA TYR A 3 -30.21 3.54 3.74
C TYR A 3 -30.00 2.09 4.18
N LEU A 4 -29.78 1.85 5.48
CA LEU A 4 -29.51 0.50 6.02
C LEU A 4 -30.68 -0.46 5.75
N GLY A 5 -31.93 0.02 5.84
CA GLY A 5 -33.13 -0.76 5.58
C GLY A 5 -33.19 -1.33 4.15
N ILE A 6 -32.68 -0.60 3.17
CA ILE A 6 -32.66 -1.02 1.76
C ILE A 6 -31.61 -2.13 1.55
N CYS A 7 -30.51 -2.09 2.29
CA CYS A 7 -29.44 -3.10 2.22
C CYS A 7 -29.85 -4.43 2.90
N LEU A 8 -30.81 -4.40 3.83
CA LEU A 8 -31.29 -5.59 4.55
C LEU A 8 -32.31 -6.42 3.75
N PHE A 9 -32.69 -5.99 2.56
CA PHE A 9 -33.67 -6.70 1.70
C PHE A 9 -33.17 -8.07 1.19
N ALA A 10 -31.90 -8.40 1.34
CA ALA A 10 -31.26 -9.61 0.81
C ALA A 10 -31.32 -10.83 1.76
N GLN A 11 -32.27 -10.90 2.68
CA GLN A 11 -32.40 -12.02 3.64
C GLN A 11 -33.39 -13.07 3.14
N GLY A 12 -32.92 -14.24 2.69
CA GLY A 12 -33.77 -15.32 2.21
C GLY A 12 -33.58 -16.69 2.85
N GLY A 13 -32.36 -17.04 3.26
CA GLY A 13 -32.04 -18.39 3.72
C GLY A 13 -32.78 -18.81 4.99
N VAL A 14 -32.96 -17.91 5.94
CA VAL A 14 -33.68 -18.18 7.20
C VAL A 14 -35.18 -18.40 6.97
N ALA A 15 -35.79 -17.65 6.05
CA ALA A 15 -37.20 -17.78 5.72
C ALA A 15 -37.53 -19.14 5.10
N ILE A 16 -36.65 -19.65 4.21
CA ILE A 16 -36.78 -20.99 3.60
C ILE A 16 -36.65 -22.07 4.70
N GLY A 17 -35.63 -21.98 5.56
CA GLY A 17 -35.43 -22.92 6.66
C GLY A 17 -36.61 -22.99 7.62
N LEU A 18 -37.17 -21.82 8.01
CA LEU A 18 -38.33 -21.74 8.86
C LEU A 18 -39.60 -22.28 8.17
N SER A 19 -39.78 -22.07 6.86
CA SER A 19 -40.91 -22.60 6.11
C SER A 19 -40.93 -24.12 6.04
N ILE A 20 -39.75 -24.73 5.88
CA ILE A 20 -39.60 -26.20 5.94
C ILE A 20 -39.90 -26.71 7.32
N LEU A 21 -39.39 -26.08 8.37
CA LEU A 21 -39.68 -26.46 9.76
C LEU A 21 -41.16 -26.32 10.10
N ALA A 22 -41.81 -25.26 9.64
CA ALA A 22 -43.24 -25.01 9.83
C ALA A 22 -44.10 -26.05 9.06
N SER A 23 -43.65 -26.52 7.90
CA SER A 23 -44.38 -27.49 7.09
C SER A 23 -44.63 -28.82 7.81
N HIS A 24 -43.77 -29.20 8.75
CA HIS A 24 -43.96 -30.38 9.58
C HIS A 24 -45.11 -30.24 10.63
N ARG A 25 -45.63 -29.03 10.82
CA ARG A 25 -46.69 -28.74 11.82
C ARG A 25 -48.06 -28.53 11.18
N PHE A 26 -48.11 -28.37 9.86
CA PHE A 26 -49.35 -28.15 9.13
C PHE A 26 -49.81 -29.36 8.30
N THR A 27 -51.05 -29.35 7.86
CA THR A 27 -51.54 -30.36 6.91
C THR A 27 -50.78 -30.25 5.57
N PRO A 28 -50.62 -31.33 4.80
CA PRO A 28 -49.87 -31.34 3.54
C PRO A 28 -50.28 -30.25 2.53
N GLU A 29 -51.57 -29.96 2.51
CA GLU A 29 -52.14 -28.92 1.60
C GLU A 29 -51.69 -27.51 1.99
N ILE A 30 -51.73 -27.17 3.27
CA ILE A 30 -51.28 -25.88 3.78
C ILE A 30 -49.75 -25.76 3.67
N SER A 31 -49.02 -26.81 3.98
CA SER A 31 -47.55 -26.86 3.90
C SER A 31 -47.03 -26.57 2.50
N SER A 32 -47.66 -27.15 1.48
CA SER A 32 -47.27 -26.94 0.08
C SER A 32 -47.46 -25.48 -0.37
N VAL A 33 -48.56 -24.86 0.06
CA VAL A 33 -48.82 -23.44 -0.24
C VAL A 33 -47.82 -22.54 0.47
N VAL A 34 -47.56 -22.77 1.75
CA VAL A 34 -46.56 -21.98 2.51
C VAL A 34 -45.17 -22.04 1.90
N ILE A 35 -44.71 -23.25 1.58
CA ILE A 35 -43.38 -23.44 0.94
C ILE A 35 -43.34 -22.74 -0.41
N LEU A 36 -44.38 -22.89 -1.24
CA LEU A 36 -44.43 -22.25 -2.55
C LEU A 36 -44.38 -20.72 -2.47
N VAL A 37 -45.17 -20.12 -1.56
CA VAL A 37 -45.21 -18.66 -1.38
C VAL A 37 -43.89 -18.14 -0.88
N VAL A 38 -43.31 -18.77 0.16
CA VAL A 38 -42.00 -18.38 0.71
C VAL A 38 -40.88 -18.53 -0.31
N ALA A 39 -40.84 -19.65 -1.02
CA ALA A 39 -39.80 -19.90 -2.03
C ALA A 39 -39.90 -18.88 -3.17
N THR A 40 -41.12 -18.60 -3.68
CA THR A 40 -41.31 -17.65 -4.78
C THR A 40 -40.94 -16.24 -4.33
N THR A 41 -41.37 -15.81 -3.14
CA THR A 41 -41.05 -14.48 -2.61
C THR A 41 -39.53 -14.34 -2.39
N THR A 42 -38.91 -15.35 -1.82
CA THR A 42 -37.45 -15.37 -1.62
C THR A 42 -36.69 -15.30 -2.95
N PHE A 43 -37.13 -16.02 -3.96
CA PHE A 43 -36.53 -15.99 -5.28
C PHE A 43 -36.57 -14.59 -5.89
N ILE A 44 -37.74 -13.91 -5.81
CA ILE A 44 -37.90 -12.55 -6.31
C ILE A 44 -36.99 -11.57 -5.53
N VAL A 45 -36.98 -11.66 -4.19
CA VAL A 45 -36.15 -10.81 -3.35
C VAL A 45 -34.65 -11.03 -3.61
N GLN A 46 -34.20 -12.26 -3.82
CA GLN A 46 -32.81 -12.54 -4.16
C GLN A 46 -32.40 -12.01 -5.53
N LEU A 47 -33.31 -11.99 -6.49
CA LEU A 47 -33.04 -11.42 -7.81
C LEU A 47 -32.91 -9.89 -7.75
N ILE A 48 -33.74 -9.23 -6.95
CA ILE A 48 -33.82 -7.78 -6.87
C ILE A 48 -32.87 -7.23 -5.79
N GLY A 49 -32.58 -8.00 -4.74
CA GLY A 49 -31.78 -7.60 -3.57
C GLY A 49 -30.42 -6.98 -3.92
N PRO A 50 -29.58 -7.58 -4.77
CA PRO A 50 -28.30 -7.01 -5.17
C PRO A 50 -28.39 -5.62 -5.81
N LEU A 51 -29.47 -5.36 -6.55
CA LEU A 51 -29.74 -4.03 -7.13
C LEU A 51 -30.02 -3.00 -6.06
N PHE A 52 -30.85 -3.34 -5.07
CA PHE A 52 -31.15 -2.44 -3.95
C PHE A 52 -29.94 -2.20 -3.03
N VAL A 53 -29.11 -3.22 -2.77
CA VAL A 53 -27.86 -3.06 -2.03
C VAL A 53 -26.94 -2.11 -2.78
N LYS A 54 -26.76 -2.29 -4.08
CA LYS A 54 -25.92 -1.40 -4.91
C LYS A 54 -26.42 0.05 -4.89
N LEU A 55 -27.75 0.24 -4.98
CA LEU A 55 -28.36 1.57 -4.90
C LEU A 55 -28.20 2.19 -3.51
N GLY A 56 -28.40 1.40 -2.45
CA GLY A 56 -28.24 1.86 -1.06
C GLY A 56 -26.82 2.30 -0.75
N VAL A 57 -25.82 1.52 -1.14
CA VAL A 57 -24.39 1.85 -0.97
C VAL A 57 -24.02 3.08 -1.80
N ARG A 58 -24.57 3.20 -3.03
CA ARG A 58 -24.34 4.38 -3.87
C ARG A 58 -24.91 5.66 -3.26
N GLN A 59 -26.13 5.61 -2.70
CA GLN A 59 -26.75 6.77 -2.08
C GLN A 59 -26.15 7.12 -0.71
N ALA A 60 -25.58 6.14 -0.01
CA ALA A 60 -24.82 6.36 1.22
C ALA A 60 -23.48 7.07 0.99
N GLY A 61 -23.00 7.20 -0.26
CA GLY A 61 -21.72 7.80 -0.59
C GLY A 61 -20.52 6.89 -0.28
N GLU A 62 -20.77 5.62 0.02
CA GLU A 62 -19.74 4.64 0.39
C GLU A 62 -19.19 3.85 -0.81
N ILE A 63 -19.58 4.21 -2.04
CA ILE A 63 -18.94 3.69 -3.25
C ILE A 63 -17.57 4.37 -3.39
N GLY A 64 -16.53 3.60 -3.18
CA GLY A 64 -15.14 4.06 -3.27
C GLY A 64 -14.35 3.93 -1.98
N LEU A 65 -14.97 3.55 -0.84
CA LEU A 65 -14.24 3.26 0.40
C LEU A 65 -13.47 1.92 0.35
N ASN A 66 -13.73 1.08 -0.64
CA ASN A 66 -12.87 -0.04 -1.03
C ASN A 66 -11.96 0.42 -2.18
N VAL A 67 -11.22 1.50 -1.98
CA VAL A 67 -10.10 1.86 -2.87
C VAL A 67 -9.09 0.75 -2.68
N ARG A 68 -8.95 -0.13 -3.68
CA ARG A 68 -7.86 -1.10 -3.69
C ARG A 68 -6.56 -0.31 -3.72
N GLU A 69 -5.53 -0.84 -3.05
CA GLU A 69 -4.18 -0.24 -3.12
C GLU A 69 -3.75 0.05 -4.57
N GLU A 70 -4.20 -0.79 -5.51
CA GLU A 70 -4.00 -0.64 -6.95
C GLU A 70 -4.62 0.66 -7.52
N ASP A 71 -5.81 1.07 -7.04
CA ASP A 71 -6.49 2.29 -7.50
C ASP A 71 -5.82 3.55 -6.91
N LEU A 72 -5.29 3.47 -5.68
CA LEU A 72 -4.49 4.52 -5.05
C LEU A 72 -3.17 4.71 -5.81
N ILE A 73 -2.49 3.62 -6.14
CA ILE A 73 -1.24 3.63 -6.91
C ILE A 73 -1.43 4.30 -8.28
N LEU A 74 -2.61 4.18 -8.90
CA LEU A 74 -2.91 4.79 -10.19
C LEU A 74 -3.24 6.29 -10.09
N SER A 75 -3.68 6.78 -8.93
CA SER A 75 -4.13 8.17 -8.76
C SER A 75 -3.09 9.07 -8.09
N TYR A 76 -2.10 8.51 -7.39
CA TYR A 76 -1.08 9.27 -6.65
C TYR A 76 0.20 9.46 -7.44
N HIS A 77 0.90 10.55 -7.11
CA HIS A 77 2.25 10.84 -7.56
C HIS A 77 3.26 10.53 -6.45
N VAL A 78 4.52 10.44 -6.80
CA VAL A 78 5.61 10.20 -5.86
C VAL A 78 5.62 11.23 -4.73
N THR A 79 5.33 12.50 -5.02
CA THR A 79 5.28 13.60 -4.04
C THR A 79 4.31 13.37 -2.90
N ASP A 80 3.23 12.59 -3.13
CA ASP A 80 2.16 12.36 -2.14
C ASP A 80 2.54 11.32 -1.09
N VAL A 81 3.56 10.49 -1.41
CA VAL A 81 3.93 9.31 -0.61
C VAL A 81 5.40 9.33 -0.18
N MET A 82 6.25 10.15 -0.82
CA MET A 82 7.68 10.19 -0.49
C MET A 82 7.94 10.67 0.93
N ASP A 83 8.94 10.07 1.56
CA ASP A 83 9.46 10.51 2.85
C ASP A 83 10.54 11.59 2.65
N LYS A 84 10.28 12.79 3.21
CA LYS A 84 11.19 13.93 3.19
C LYS A 84 12.08 14.02 4.43
N THR A 85 11.86 13.14 5.41
CA THR A 85 12.54 13.17 6.72
C THR A 85 13.69 12.18 6.81
N VAL A 86 13.98 11.47 5.71
CA VAL A 86 15.07 10.48 5.66
C VAL A 86 16.41 11.16 5.94
N PRO A 87 17.26 10.60 6.83
CA PRO A 87 18.58 11.13 7.12
C PRO A 87 19.48 11.12 5.87
N ILE A 88 20.02 12.29 5.54
CA ILE A 88 20.93 12.48 4.42
C ILE A 88 22.37 12.42 4.95
N ILE A 89 23.24 11.71 4.26
CA ILE A 89 24.67 11.59 4.59
C ILE A 89 25.47 12.35 3.53
N HIS A 90 26.45 13.13 3.96
CA HIS A 90 27.40 13.76 3.03
C HIS A 90 28.51 12.78 2.62
N ALA A 91 28.96 12.84 1.37
CA ALA A 91 29.96 11.94 0.83
C ALA A 91 31.28 11.92 1.62
N GLY A 92 31.66 13.05 2.21
CA GLY A 92 32.85 13.17 3.07
C GLY A 92 32.65 12.80 4.54
N THR A 93 31.47 12.32 4.95
CA THR A 93 31.20 11.96 6.34
C THR A 93 32.02 10.73 6.75
N PRO A 94 32.80 10.80 7.86
CA PRO A 94 33.59 9.67 8.36
C PRO A 94 32.70 8.46 8.69
N LEU A 95 33.20 7.24 8.44
CA LEU A 95 32.46 5.99 8.68
C LEU A 95 31.86 5.90 10.09
N LYS A 96 32.60 6.36 11.10
CA LYS A 96 32.12 6.38 12.50
C LYS A 96 30.85 7.21 12.68
N GLU A 97 30.73 8.33 12.00
CA GLU A 97 29.52 9.17 12.03
C GLU A 97 28.37 8.56 11.22
N VAL A 98 28.70 7.94 10.08
CA VAL A 98 27.74 7.16 9.29
C VAL A 98 27.10 6.08 10.17
N ILE A 99 27.92 5.29 10.86
CA ILE A 99 27.44 4.24 11.78
C ILE A 99 26.56 4.82 12.88
N ARG A 100 26.93 5.97 13.46
CA ARG A 100 26.14 6.63 14.50
C ARG A 100 24.76 7.05 13.97
N THR A 101 24.71 7.62 12.78
CA THR A 101 23.46 8.03 12.13
C THR A 101 22.57 6.81 11.85
N VAL A 102 23.13 5.75 11.30
CA VAL A 102 22.41 4.50 10.98
C VAL A 102 21.90 3.81 12.25
N SER A 103 22.72 3.78 13.32
CA SER A 103 22.31 3.16 14.59
C SER A 103 21.28 3.97 15.37
N GLY A 104 21.17 5.27 15.10
CA GLY A 104 20.23 6.18 15.77
C GLY A 104 18.90 6.35 15.03
N THR A 105 18.72 5.72 13.88
CA THR A 105 17.53 5.87 13.03
C THR A 105 16.98 4.51 12.58
N GLU A 106 15.68 4.45 12.33
CA GLU A 106 15.01 3.22 11.85
C GLU A 106 15.00 3.10 10.32
N SER A 107 15.69 3.97 9.61
CA SER A 107 15.75 3.92 8.14
C SER A 107 16.61 2.75 7.67
N SER A 108 16.23 2.12 6.57
CA SER A 108 17.03 1.10 5.89
C SER A 108 17.84 1.65 4.71
N TYR A 109 17.60 2.91 4.33
CA TYR A 109 18.17 3.55 3.15
C TYR A 109 18.62 4.98 3.47
N TYR A 110 19.87 5.29 3.18
CA TYR A 110 20.51 6.57 3.47
C TYR A 110 21.08 7.17 2.19
N PRO A 111 20.42 8.18 1.61
CA PRO A 111 20.95 8.87 0.44
C PRO A 111 22.26 9.58 0.79
N VAL A 112 23.24 9.46 -0.11
CA VAL A 112 24.52 10.17 0.00
C VAL A 112 24.55 11.31 -0.99
N VAL A 113 24.88 12.51 -0.50
CA VAL A 113 24.95 13.73 -1.33
C VAL A 113 26.36 14.30 -1.37
N ASP A 114 26.67 14.97 -2.48
CA ASP A 114 27.91 15.73 -2.65
C ASP A 114 27.87 17.10 -1.92
N SER A 115 28.95 17.86 -2.01
CA SER A 115 29.07 19.21 -1.45
C SER A 115 28.08 20.23 -2.04
N LYS A 116 27.41 19.89 -3.15
CA LYS A 116 26.38 20.71 -3.81
C LYS A 116 24.97 20.16 -3.58
N SER A 117 24.80 19.29 -2.58
CA SER A 117 23.53 18.62 -2.27
C SER A 117 22.95 17.77 -3.41
N ARG A 118 23.78 17.32 -4.33
CA ARG A 118 23.37 16.42 -5.42
C ARG A 118 23.55 14.97 -4.97
N LEU A 119 22.64 14.11 -5.37
CA LEU A 119 22.67 12.69 -5.09
C LEU A 119 23.91 12.04 -5.73
N ALA A 120 24.80 11.55 -4.89
CA ALA A 120 26.05 10.87 -5.30
C ALA A 120 25.91 9.34 -5.27
N GLY A 121 25.15 8.82 -4.28
CA GLY A 121 24.96 7.41 -4.07
C GLY A 121 23.95 7.14 -2.97
N ALA A 122 23.94 5.91 -2.45
CA ALA A 122 23.14 5.53 -1.30
C ALA A 122 23.90 4.52 -0.42
N ILE A 123 23.65 4.55 0.86
CA ILE A 123 24.12 3.54 1.81
C ILE A 123 22.91 2.75 2.29
N THR A 124 22.98 1.42 2.21
CA THR A 124 21.94 0.51 2.69
C THR A 124 22.45 -0.28 3.89
N LEU A 125 21.54 -0.78 4.74
CA LEU A 125 21.91 -1.67 5.83
C LEU A 125 22.63 -2.93 5.32
N HIS A 126 22.26 -3.41 4.14
CA HIS A 126 22.90 -4.54 3.50
C HIS A 126 24.34 -4.21 3.07
N GLY A 127 24.55 -3.06 2.45
CA GLY A 127 25.87 -2.56 2.05
C GLY A 127 26.82 -2.39 3.25
N ILE A 128 26.31 -1.83 4.35
CA ILE A 128 27.07 -1.71 5.60
C ILE A 128 27.50 -3.08 6.12
N ARG A 129 26.61 -4.07 6.20
CA ARG A 129 26.94 -5.43 6.65
C ARG A 129 28.04 -6.07 5.80
N ASN A 130 27.97 -5.89 4.49
CA ASN A 130 28.99 -6.42 3.58
C ASN A 130 30.36 -5.75 3.79
N THR A 131 30.36 -4.44 3.99
CA THR A 131 31.59 -3.68 4.28
C THR A 131 32.25 -4.16 5.57
N PHE A 132 31.47 -4.39 6.63
CA PHE A 132 32.00 -4.92 7.90
C PHE A 132 32.52 -6.36 7.80
N ALA A 133 31.99 -7.17 6.88
CA ALA A 133 32.41 -8.55 6.71
C ALA A 133 33.73 -8.69 5.93
N THR A 134 34.09 -7.69 5.13
CA THR A 134 35.21 -7.82 4.14
C THR A 134 36.38 -6.88 4.38
N GLN A 135 36.24 -5.86 5.22
CA GLN A 135 37.30 -4.87 5.45
C GLN A 135 37.66 -4.74 6.92
N GLU A 136 38.94 -4.69 7.21
CA GLU A 136 39.41 -4.13 8.47
C GLU A 136 38.97 -2.68 8.51
N LEU A 137 38.20 -2.32 9.57
CA LEU A 137 37.65 -0.99 9.76
C LEU A 137 38.78 0.03 9.90
N ASN A 138 39.09 0.70 8.82
CA ASN A 138 40.06 1.79 8.84
C ASN A 138 39.34 3.10 9.23
N ASP A 139 39.86 3.80 10.21
CA ASP A 139 39.37 5.10 10.68
C ASP A 139 39.35 6.18 9.58
N TRP A 140 39.88 5.90 8.42
CA TRP A 140 39.99 6.79 7.26
C TRP A 140 38.88 6.67 6.24
N LEU A 141 38.00 5.65 6.36
CA LEU A 141 36.87 5.47 5.42
C LEU A 141 35.82 6.56 5.61
N VAL A 142 35.31 7.05 4.47
CA VAL A 142 34.21 8.02 4.41
C VAL A 142 33.02 7.42 3.70
N ALA A 143 31.87 8.09 3.77
CA ALA A 143 30.63 7.65 3.14
C ALA A 143 30.77 7.35 1.63
N LEU A 144 31.62 8.11 0.93
CA LEU A 144 31.97 7.92 -0.49
C LEU A 144 32.52 6.53 -0.78
N ASP A 145 33.32 5.99 0.14
CA ASP A 145 34.02 4.70 -0.06
C ASP A 145 33.10 3.49 0.11
N ILE A 146 31.99 3.67 0.83
CA ILE A 146 31.05 2.60 1.19
C ILE A 146 29.67 2.74 0.52
N MET A 147 29.42 3.86 -0.16
CA MET A 147 28.16 4.06 -0.86
C MET A 147 28.07 3.18 -2.11
N GLU A 148 26.86 2.78 -2.42
CA GLU A 148 26.52 2.09 -3.66
C GLU A 148 26.00 3.09 -4.70
N PRO A 149 26.25 2.86 -6.01
CA PRO A 149 25.71 3.71 -7.05
C PRO A 149 24.18 3.61 -7.10
N VAL A 150 23.51 4.73 -7.32
CA VAL A 150 22.07 4.76 -7.50
C VAL A 150 21.68 4.20 -8.86
N VAL A 151 21.01 3.05 -8.87
CA VAL A 151 20.62 2.33 -10.09
C VAL A 151 19.39 2.98 -10.74
N ALA A 152 18.46 3.48 -9.94
CA ALA A 152 17.24 4.13 -10.42
C ALA A 152 16.85 5.30 -9.51
N ARG A 153 16.26 6.32 -10.13
CA ARG A 153 15.73 7.52 -9.45
C ARG A 153 14.35 7.88 -10.01
N VAL A 154 13.59 8.63 -9.24
CA VAL A 154 12.25 9.09 -9.62
C VAL A 154 12.11 10.58 -9.37
N THR A 155 11.12 11.22 -10.00
CA THR A 155 10.80 12.65 -9.78
C THR A 155 9.50 12.77 -8.98
N PRO A 156 9.27 13.91 -8.28
CA PRO A 156 8.06 14.13 -7.50
C PRO A 156 6.76 14.00 -8.31
N GLU A 157 6.78 14.42 -9.58
CA GLU A 157 5.63 14.42 -10.48
C GLU A 157 5.37 13.08 -11.15
N MET A 158 6.28 12.12 -11.00
CA MET A 158 6.13 10.78 -11.59
C MET A 158 4.91 10.07 -11.00
N PRO A 159 4.06 9.41 -11.83
CA PRO A 159 2.99 8.55 -11.32
C PRO A 159 3.55 7.44 -10.43
N LEU A 160 2.88 7.19 -9.31
CA LEU A 160 3.33 6.20 -8.32
C LEU A 160 3.42 4.79 -8.92
N SER A 161 2.52 4.44 -9.84
CA SER A 161 2.52 3.17 -10.58
C SER A 161 3.79 2.95 -11.41
N GLU A 162 4.30 4.01 -12.04
CA GLU A 162 5.54 3.97 -12.80
C GLU A 162 6.75 3.82 -11.87
N ALA A 163 6.75 4.56 -10.75
CA ALA A 163 7.81 4.47 -9.75
C ALA A 163 7.92 3.06 -9.16
N PHE A 164 6.80 2.41 -8.81
CA PHE A 164 6.79 1.03 -8.33
C PHE A 164 7.21 0.02 -9.41
N THR A 165 6.81 0.23 -10.66
CA THR A 165 7.27 -0.62 -11.77
C THR A 165 8.79 -0.51 -11.93
N ARG A 166 9.35 0.70 -11.77
CA ARG A 166 10.80 0.95 -11.81
C ARG A 166 11.52 0.28 -10.64
N ALA A 167 10.98 0.41 -9.40
CA ALA A 167 11.52 -0.27 -8.22
C ALA A 167 11.54 -1.80 -8.39
N LYS A 168 10.44 -2.37 -8.84
CA LYS A 168 10.32 -3.81 -9.08
C LYS A 168 11.28 -4.32 -10.15
N ARG A 169 11.47 -3.55 -11.24
CA ARG A 169 12.42 -3.90 -12.32
C ARG A 169 13.84 -4.07 -11.82
N TYR A 170 14.27 -3.24 -10.90
CA TYR A 170 15.62 -3.24 -10.35
C TYR A 170 15.72 -3.91 -8.97
N ASN A 171 14.62 -4.49 -8.48
CA ASN A 171 14.52 -5.14 -7.15
C ASN A 171 15.01 -4.21 -6.02
N LEU A 172 14.48 -2.98 -6.00
CA LEU A 172 14.85 -1.95 -5.04
C LEU A 172 13.75 -1.78 -3.99
N ASP A 173 14.14 -1.74 -2.71
CA ASP A 173 13.25 -1.48 -1.59
C ASP A 173 12.94 0.02 -1.41
N CYS A 174 13.81 0.88 -1.92
CA CYS A 174 13.68 2.33 -1.86
C CYS A 174 14.19 2.99 -3.15
N LEU A 175 13.57 4.11 -3.52
CA LEU A 175 13.99 4.94 -4.66
C LEU A 175 14.26 6.37 -4.20
N PRO A 176 15.42 6.96 -4.48
CA PRO A 176 15.66 8.37 -4.23
C PRO A 176 14.83 9.23 -5.18
N VAL A 177 14.25 10.29 -4.61
CA VAL A 177 13.45 11.26 -5.34
C VAL A 177 14.29 12.50 -5.61
N VAL A 178 14.45 12.89 -6.88
CA VAL A 178 15.24 14.05 -7.31
C VAL A 178 14.36 15.05 -8.05
N HIS A 179 14.71 16.32 -8.00
CA HIS A 179 13.86 17.42 -8.49
C HIS A 179 13.55 17.37 -9.99
N ALA A 180 14.52 16.95 -10.83
CA ALA A 180 14.34 16.75 -12.29
C ALA A 180 15.44 15.83 -12.79
N GLU A 181 15.17 15.15 -13.91
CA GLU A 181 16.22 14.40 -14.60
C GLU A 181 17.32 15.37 -15.04
N GLY A 182 18.51 15.25 -14.42
CA GLY A 182 19.68 16.10 -14.72
C GLY A 182 20.09 17.12 -13.66
N GLN A 183 19.25 17.43 -12.66
CA GLN A 183 19.65 18.31 -11.54
C GLN A 183 20.11 17.57 -10.31
N ASP A 184 19.86 16.26 -10.19
CA ASP A 184 20.25 15.35 -9.11
C ASP A 184 20.07 15.88 -7.66
N ALA A 185 19.35 17.02 -7.50
CA ALA A 185 19.04 17.59 -6.19
C ALA A 185 18.03 16.66 -5.47
N LEU A 186 18.47 16.09 -4.36
CA LEU A 186 17.65 15.16 -3.57
C LEU A 186 16.49 15.92 -2.91
N VAL A 187 15.27 15.36 -3.04
CA VAL A 187 14.04 15.89 -2.44
C VAL A 187 13.52 14.98 -1.33
N GLY A 188 13.73 13.68 -1.46
CA GLY A 188 13.24 12.68 -0.51
C GLY A 188 13.54 11.26 -0.97
N VAL A 189 12.90 10.30 -0.35
CA VAL A 189 13.00 8.88 -0.69
C VAL A 189 11.60 8.30 -0.79
N LEU A 190 11.36 7.49 -1.82
CA LEU A 190 10.14 6.70 -1.95
C LEU A 190 10.41 5.28 -1.44
N PRO A 191 9.80 4.83 -0.35
CA PRO A 191 9.85 3.43 0.05
C PRO A 191 9.00 2.61 -0.93
N ALA A 192 9.60 1.62 -1.58
CA ALA A 192 8.94 0.74 -2.54
C ALA A 192 8.31 -0.50 -1.88
N GLY A 193 8.62 -0.75 -0.61
CA GLY A 193 8.03 -1.82 0.21
C GLY A 193 6.59 -1.53 0.70
N PHE A 194 5.88 -0.58 0.13
CA PHE A 194 4.50 -0.21 0.48
C PHE A 194 3.45 -1.25 0.06
N GLY A 195 3.82 -2.50 -0.13
CA GLY A 195 2.87 -3.56 -0.48
C GLY A 195 2.68 -4.65 0.57
N VAL A 196 3.46 -4.72 1.65
CA VAL A 196 3.43 -5.93 2.49
C VAL A 196 3.28 -5.71 4.00
N GLU A 197 3.68 -4.60 4.62
CA GLU A 197 3.73 -4.58 6.10
C GLU A 197 3.35 -3.30 6.87
N ARG A 198 2.85 -2.24 6.24
CA ARG A 198 2.26 -1.13 7.02
C ARG A 198 0.85 -0.86 6.53
N GLY A 199 -0.12 -1.47 7.22
CA GLY A 199 -1.51 -1.13 7.07
C GLY A 199 -1.68 0.39 7.26
N LEU A 200 -2.14 1.06 6.22
CA LEU A 200 -2.72 2.37 6.31
C LEU A 200 -4.04 2.21 7.07
N VAL A 201 -4.01 2.45 8.40
CA VAL A 201 -5.18 2.75 9.21
C VAL A 201 -5.40 4.25 9.19
#